data_db626ffdbe5d0066b0df83eddad10190
#
_entry.id   db626ffdbe5d0066b0df83eddad10190
#
_cell.length_a   1.000
_cell.length_b   1.000
_cell.length_c   1.000
_cell.angle_alpha   90.00
_cell.angle_beta   90.00
_cell.angle_gamma   90.00
#
_symmetry.space_group_name_H-M   'P 1'
#
loop_
_entity.id
_entity.type
_entity.pdbx_description
1 polymer ?
#
loop_
_entity_poly.entity_id
_entity_poly.type
_entity_poly.pdbx_seq_one_letter_code
_entity_poly.pdbx_strand_id
1 'polypeptide(L)'
;MLGFGLSSKPDVPMYDLDFFVDGLKRFVDALGLQRVTLLGNSLGGAIALGHALAHPGDVARLILMAPGGVEDIDTYLAMPGIANMFAVYKAGKTGPDAMREVMRMQLFDPSLLTEEIINERAPLAALQTQAARSVMKVPNMTERLSELRCPIFGFWGVNDSFNPVGGAMKIVQHAPQARMLLVNRCGHWVQVEHRDLFNRQCLDFLQHG
;
A
#
# COMPACT_ATOMS: atom_id res chain seq x y z
N MET A 1 -9.91 -3.48 6.59
CA MET A 1 -10.27 -2.51 5.54
C MET A 1 -11.56 -2.97 4.89
N LEU A 2 -12.53 -2.08 4.70
CA LEU A 2 -13.81 -2.42 4.05
C LEU A 2 -13.57 -3.11 2.71
N GLY A 3 -14.39 -4.11 2.36
CA GLY A 3 -14.23 -4.92 1.15
C GLY A 3 -13.18 -6.03 1.23
N PHE A 4 -12.29 -6.03 2.22
CA PHE A 4 -11.16 -6.96 2.31
C PHE A 4 -11.22 -7.85 3.55
N GLY A 5 -10.75 -9.10 3.39
CA GLY A 5 -10.63 -10.07 4.47
C GLY A 5 -11.94 -10.27 5.24
N LEU A 6 -11.88 -10.15 6.56
CA LEU A 6 -13.02 -10.32 7.47
C LEU A 6 -13.89 -9.06 7.64
N SER A 7 -13.47 -7.91 7.09
CA SER A 7 -14.27 -6.68 7.16
C SER A 7 -15.55 -6.79 6.33
N SER A 8 -16.53 -5.95 6.65
CA SER A 8 -17.77 -5.82 5.88
C SER A 8 -17.49 -5.53 4.41
N LYS A 9 -18.36 -6.02 3.56
CA LYS A 9 -18.30 -5.88 2.10
C LYS A 9 -19.56 -5.16 1.61
N PRO A 10 -19.63 -3.82 1.83
CA PRO A 10 -20.79 -3.06 1.40
C PRO A 10 -20.96 -3.18 -0.11
N ASP A 11 -22.22 -3.27 -0.54
CA ASP A 11 -22.58 -3.26 -1.95
C ASP A 11 -22.53 -1.81 -2.44
N VAL A 12 -21.38 -1.43 -2.96
CA VAL A 12 -21.12 -0.09 -3.50
C VAL A 12 -20.63 -0.22 -4.94
N PRO A 13 -20.92 0.77 -5.78
CA PRO A 13 -20.56 0.69 -7.20
C PRO A 13 -19.05 0.72 -7.41
N MET A 14 -18.28 1.27 -6.46
CA MET A 14 -16.85 1.42 -6.62
C MET A 14 -16.14 1.48 -5.25
N TYR A 15 -15.01 0.78 -5.17
CA TYR A 15 -14.05 0.85 -4.07
C TYR A 15 -12.87 1.72 -4.51
N ASP A 16 -13.11 3.03 -4.63
CA ASP A 16 -12.07 4.01 -4.99
C ASP A 16 -11.31 4.54 -3.77
N LEU A 17 -10.38 5.46 -4.02
CA LEU A 17 -9.57 6.04 -2.94
C LEU A 17 -10.44 6.78 -1.92
N ASP A 18 -11.43 7.55 -2.38
CA ASP A 18 -12.29 8.36 -1.50
C ASP A 18 -13.12 7.47 -0.58
N PHE A 19 -13.66 6.36 -1.09
CA PHE A 19 -14.35 5.35 -0.27
C PHE A 19 -13.47 4.82 0.87
N PHE A 20 -12.20 4.54 0.60
CA PHE A 20 -11.28 4.05 1.62
C PHE A 20 -10.84 5.15 2.60
N VAL A 21 -10.62 6.37 2.13
CA VAL A 21 -10.29 7.52 2.96
C VAL A 21 -11.43 7.84 3.93
N ASP A 22 -12.67 7.86 3.44
CA ASP A 22 -13.87 8.03 4.28
C ASP A 22 -14.00 6.90 5.30
N GLY A 23 -13.77 5.65 4.88
CA GLY A 23 -13.79 4.50 5.78
C GLY A 23 -12.74 4.61 6.88
N LEU A 24 -11.52 5.07 6.58
CA LEU A 24 -10.47 5.31 7.56
C LEU A 24 -10.84 6.48 8.49
N LYS A 25 -11.41 7.57 7.95
CA LYS A 25 -11.87 8.70 8.76
C LYS A 25 -12.90 8.26 9.80
N ARG A 26 -13.93 7.53 9.37
CA ARG A 26 -14.96 7.00 10.27
C ARG A 26 -14.36 6.07 11.35
N PHE A 27 -13.36 5.28 11.00
CA PHE A 27 -12.67 4.40 11.95
C PHE A 27 -11.89 5.20 13.00
N VAL A 28 -11.13 6.21 12.58
CA VAL A 28 -10.37 7.10 13.47
C VAL A 28 -11.33 7.83 14.43
N ASP A 29 -12.42 8.38 13.91
CA ASP A 29 -13.44 9.09 14.71
C ASP A 29 -14.16 8.18 15.70
N ALA A 30 -14.56 6.98 15.26
CA ALA A 30 -15.26 6.02 16.11
C ALA A 30 -14.44 5.55 17.30
N LEU A 31 -13.10 5.56 17.17
CA LEU A 31 -12.18 5.22 18.26
C LEU A 31 -11.71 6.45 19.06
N GLY A 32 -12.16 7.65 18.71
CA GLY A 32 -11.72 8.90 19.34
C GLY A 32 -10.23 9.18 19.21
N LEU A 33 -9.59 8.63 18.16
CA LEU A 33 -8.15 8.79 17.95
C LEU A 33 -7.83 10.18 17.41
N GLN A 34 -6.73 10.72 17.88
CA GLN A 34 -6.22 12.02 17.44
C GLN A 34 -4.73 11.92 17.10
N ARG A 35 -4.32 12.59 16.03
CA ARG A 35 -2.92 12.68 15.59
C ARG A 35 -2.25 11.30 15.47
N VAL A 36 -2.87 10.42 14.68
CA VAL A 36 -2.39 9.05 14.49
C VAL A 36 -1.13 8.99 13.61
N THR A 37 -0.32 7.98 13.79
CA THR A 37 0.66 7.57 12.79
C THR A 37 0.03 6.55 11.86
N LEU A 38 -0.02 6.84 10.57
CA LEU A 38 -0.50 5.90 9.55
C LEU A 38 0.67 5.21 8.90
N LEU A 39 0.60 3.88 8.87
CA LEU A 39 1.57 3.03 8.17
C LEU A 39 0.85 2.29 7.06
N GLY A 40 1.36 2.39 5.82
CA GLY A 40 0.70 1.79 4.67
C GLY A 40 1.65 1.30 3.57
N ASN A 41 1.33 0.11 3.04
CA ASN A 41 1.99 -0.45 1.85
C ASN A 41 1.05 -0.35 0.65
N SER A 42 1.59 0.03 -0.51
CA SER A 42 0.87 0.01 -1.78
C SER A 42 -0.44 0.81 -1.73
N LEU A 43 -1.60 0.17 -1.92
CA LEU A 43 -2.92 0.78 -1.73
C LEU A 43 -3.08 1.37 -0.32
N GLY A 44 -2.60 0.68 0.72
CA GLY A 44 -2.62 1.21 2.08
C GLY A 44 -1.82 2.50 2.23
N GLY A 45 -0.72 2.62 1.49
CA GLY A 45 0.07 3.85 1.40
C GLY A 45 -0.68 4.97 0.67
N ALA A 46 -1.39 4.66 -0.42
CA ALA A 46 -2.24 5.62 -1.12
C ALA A 46 -3.38 6.13 -0.22
N ILE A 47 -4.02 5.23 0.54
CA ILE A 47 -5.07 5.60 1.50
C ILE A 47 -4.50 6.51 2.60
N ALA A 48 -3.32 6.20 3.13
CA ALA A 48 -2.67 7.01 4.14
C ALA A 48 -2.31 8.42 3.62
N LEU A 49 -1.80 8.53 2.38
CA LEU A 49 -1.58 9.81 1.70
C LEU A 49 -2.88 10.57 1.48
N GLY A 50 -3.89 9.92 0.92
CA GLY A 50 -5.21 10.54 0.69
C GLY A 50 -5.85 11.04 1.98
N HIS A 51 -5.76 10.26 3.06
CA HIS A 51 -6.28 10.66 4.36
C HIS A 51 -5.51 11.87 4.93
N ALA A 52 -4.18 11.88 4.84
CA ALA A 52 -3.37 13.00 5.33
C ALA A 52 -3.62 14.29 4.52
N LEU A 53 -3.93 14.18 3.23
CA LEU A 53 -4.32 15.32 2.38
C LEU A 53 -5.73 15.84 2.69
N ALA A 54 -6.68 14.94 2.96
CA ALA A 54 -8.07 15.30 3.26
C ALA A 54 -8.26 15.76 4.72
N HIS A 55 -7.51 15.17 5.65
CA HIS A 55 -7.66 15.36 7.10
C HIS A 55 -6.30 15.61 7.76
N PRO A 56 -5.60 16.71 7.43
CA PRO A 56 -4.22 16.96 7.91
C PRO A 56 -4.10 17.09 9.44
N GLY A 57 -5.19 17.41 10.12
CA GLY A 57 -5.22 17.47 11.60
C GLY A 57 -5.20 16.10 12.29
N ASP A 58 -5.62 15.06 11.59
CA ASP A 58 -5.72 13.71 12.16
C ASP A 58 -4.38 12.96 12.17
N VAL A 59 -3.42 13.39 11.34
CA VAL A 59 -2.20 12.63 11.08
C VAL A 59 -0.98 13.30 11.71
N ALA A 60 -0.31 12.57 12.60
CA ALA A 60 0.95 13.00 13.19
C ALA A 60 2.15 12.66 12.30
N ARG A 61 2.16 11.48 11.69
CA ARG A 61 3.26 10.95 10.86
C ARG A 61 2.74 9.98 9.82
N LEU A 62 3.49 9.83 8.72
CA LEU A 62 3.28 8.78 7.72
C LEU A 62 4.50 7.86 7.66
N ILE A 63 4.26 6.54 7.63
CA ILE A 63 5.25 5.53 7.25
C ILE A 63 4.73 4.82 5.99
N LEU A 64 5.46 4.95 4.89
CA LEU A 64 5.01 4.50 3.58
C LEU A 64 5.92 3.40 3.04
N MET A 65 5.33 2.36 2.46
CA MET A 65 6.06 1.31 1.74
C MET A 65 5.53 1.26 0.32
N ALA A 66 6.34 1.73 -0.63
CA ALA A 66 5.99 1.78 -2.06
C ALA A 66 4.51 2.17 -2.27
N PRO A 67 4.06 3.37 -1.84
CA PRO A 67 2.66 3.76 -1.90
C PRO A 67 2.18 3.86 -3.35
N GLY A 68 0.91 3.53 -3.59
CA GLY A 68 0.20 3.92 -4.80
C GLY A 68 -0.12 5.42 -4.81
N GLY A 69 -0.57 5.92 -5.96
CA GLY A 69 -1.02 7.30 -6.11
C GLY A 69 0.07 8.36 -6.31
N VAL A 70 1.29 7.93 -6.68
CA VAL A 70 2.42 8.82 -7.02
C VAL A 70 2.89 8.65 -8.47
N GLU A 71 2.12 7.90 -9.24
CA GLU A 71 2.33 7.69 -10.68
C GLU A 71 0.98 7.72 -11.41
N ASP A 72 1.04 7.90 -12.73
CA ASP A 72 -0.15 7.77 -13.56
C ASP A 72 -0.56 6.31 -13.72
N ILE A 73 -1.84 6.08 -13.95
CA ILE A 73 -2.42 4.74 -14.04
C ILE A 73 -1.74 3.87 -15.09
N ASP A 74 -1.38 4.45 -16.25
CA ASP A 74 -0.72 3.72 -17.33
C ASP A 74 0.66 3.21 -16.91
N THR A 75 1.38 3.98 -16.08
CA THR A 75 2.67 3.58 -15.51
C THR A 75 2.50 2.36 -14.59
N TYR A 76 1.47 2.35 -13.73
CA TYR A 76 1.17 1.19 -12.89
C TYR A 76 0.76 -0.03 -13.71
N LEU A 77 -0.10 0.15 -14.73
CA LEU A 77 -0.57 -0.95 -15.57
C LEU A 77 0.56 -1.59 -16.40
N ALA A 78 1.63 -0.84 -16.69
CA ALA A 78 2.82 -1.35 -17.35
C ALA A 78 3.74 -2.16 -16.44
N MET A 79 3.54 -2.12 -15.11
CA MET A 79 4.37 -2.86 -14.16
C MET A 79 4.09 -4.38 -14.24
N PRO A 80 5.14 -5.23 -14.33
CA PRO A 80 4.98 -6.67 -14.53
C PRO A 80 4.13 -7.35 -13.45
N GLY A 81 4.29 -6.95 -12.19
CA GLY A 81 3.54 -7.50 -11.07
C GLY A 81 2.04 -7.17 -11.15
N ILE A 82 1.72 -5.93 -11.53
CA ILE A 82 0.33 -5.49 -11.76
C ILE A 82 -0.29 -6.26 -12.93
N ALA A 83 0.42 -6.34 -14.07
CA ALA A 83 -0.05 -7.06 -15.24
C ALA A 83 -0.33 -8.55 -14.94
N ASN A 84 0.58 -9.21 -14.21
CA ASN A 84 0.41 -10.59 -13.77
C ASN A 84 -0.78 -10.75 -12.83
N MET A 85 -0.91 -9.88 -11.84
CA MET A 85 -2.03 -9.91 -10.89
C MET A 85 -3.39 -9.81 -11.62
N PHE A 86 -3.52 -8.89 -12.56
CA PHE A 86 -4.73 -8.77 -13.36
C PHE A 86 -4.97 -9.98 -14.26
N ALA A 87 -3.92 -10.58 -14.83
CA ALA A 87 -4.05 -11.81 -15.63
C ALA A 87 -4.59 -12.98 -14.79
N VAL A 88 -4.10 -13.15 -13.55
CA VAL A 88 -4.58 -14.16 -12.61
C VAL A 88 -6.07 -13.92 -12.28
N TYR A 89 -6.45 -12.69 -11.97
CA TYR A 89 -7.84 -12.36 -11.64
C TYR A 89 -8.78 -12.52 -12.83
N LYS A 90 -8.35 -12.07 -14.02
CA LYS A 90 -9.14 -12.21 -15.26
C LYS A 90 -9.34 -13.66 -15.65
N ALA A 91 -8.37 -14.53 -15.37
CA ALA A 91 -8.48 -15.97 -15.60
C ALA A 91 -9.40 -16.66 -14.58
N GLY A 92 -9.98 -15.94 -13.62
CA GLY A 92 -10.83 -16.50 -12.57
C GLY A 92 -10.09 -17.43 -11.60
N LYS A 93 -8.76 -17.42 -11.61
CA LYS A 93 -7.95 -18.25 -10.72
C LYS A 93 -8.18 -17.82 -9.26
N THR A 94 -8.35 -18.79 -8.38
CA THR A 94 -8.58 -18.62 -6.94
C THR A 94 -7.79 -19.66 -6.14
N GLY A 95 -7.76 -19.49 -4.82
CA GLY A 95 -7.12 -20.45 -3.91
C GLY A 95 -5.61 -20.28 -3.79
N PRO A 96 -4.93 -21.26 -3.15
CA PRO A 96 -3.51 -21.13 -2.78
C PRO A 96 -2.57 -20.96 -3.99
N ASP A 97 -2.81 -21.63 -5.10
CA ASP A 97 -1.94 -21.55 -6.28
C ASP A 97 -2.00 -20.16 -6.93
N ALA A 98 -3.20 -19.60 -7.08
CA ALA A 98 -3.37 -18.24 -7.57
C ALA A 98 -2.72 -17.22 -6.65
N MET A 99 -2.87 -17.41 -5.33
CA MET A 99 -2.22 -16.56 -4.33
C MET A 99 -0.70 -16.65 -4.45
N ARG A 100 -0.15 -17.85 -4.57
CA ARG A 100 1.30 -18.06 -4.75
C ARG A 100 1.81 -17.38 -6.01
N GLU A 101 1.08 -17.49 -7.12
CA GLU A 101 1.44 -16.85 -8.39
C GLU A 101 1.55 -15.32 -8.27
N VAL A 102 0.58 -14.68 -7.62
CA VAL A 102 0.60 -13.22 -7.40
C VAL A 102 1.66 -12.80 -6.38
N MET A 103 1.79 -13.54 -5.27
CA MET A 103 2.68 -13.15 -4.19
C MET A 103 4.16 -13.32 -4.52
N ARG A 104 4.53 -14.28 -5.37
CA ARG A 104 5.90 -14.45 -5.84
C ARG A 104 6.44 -13.21 -6.53
N MET A 105 5.58 -12.48 -7.24
CA MET A 105 5.96 -11.24 -7.92
C MET A 105 6.17 -10.07 -6.96
N GLN A 106 5.71 -10.17 -5.72
CA GLN A 106 5.88 -9.10 -4.72
C GLN A 106 7.24 -9.15 -4.01
N LEU A 107 7.98 -10.25 -4.18
CA LEU A 107 9.26 -10.47 -3.51
C LEU A 107 10.40 -10.48 -4.52
N PHE A 108 11.55 -9.94 -4.14
CA PHE A 108 12.81 -10.14 -4.86
C PHE A 108 13.30 -11.58 -4.67
N ASP A 109 13.19 -12.10 -3.44
CA ASP A 109 13.50 -13.49 -3.11
C ASP A 109 12.22 -14.28 -2.83
N PRO A 110 11.69 -15.02 -3.84
CA PRO A 110 10.48 -15.82 -3.66
C PRO A 110 10.59 -16.95 -2.64
N SER A 111 11.80 -17.32 -2.19
CA SER A 111 12.00 -18.34 -1.17
C SER A 111 11.45 -17.93 0.20
N LEU A 112 11.28 -16.63 0.43
CA LEU A 112 10.66 -16.08 1.65
C LEU A 112 9.14 -16.30 1.69
N LEU A 113 8.53 -16.74 0.59
CA LEU A 113 7.12 -17.05 0.54
C LEU A 113 6.85 -18.45 1.08
N THR A 114 6.54 -18.53 2.36
CA THR A 114 6.25 -19.80 3.03
C THR A 114 4.83 -20.30 2.74
N GLU A 115 4.60 -21.61 2.87
CA GLU A 115 3.25 -22.20 2.77
C GLU A 115 2.31 -21.66 3.86
N GLU A 116 2.83 -21.30 5.02
CA GLU A 116 2.07 -20.66 6.09
C GLU A 116 1.47 -19.34 5.62
N ILE A 117 2.27 -18.45 5.02
CA ILE A 117 1.79 -17.18 4.46
C ILE A 117 0.72 -17.39 3.39
N ILE A 118 0.90 -18.39 2.52
CA ILE A 118 -0.09 -18.71 1.47
C ILE A 118 -1.40 -19.18 2.10
N ASN A 119 -1.32 -20.12 3.06
CA ASN A 119 -2.49 -20.71 3.70
C ASN A 119 -3.27 -19.72 4.55
N GLU A 120 -2.62 -18.72 5.14
CA GLU A 120 -3.29 -17.63 5.83
C GLU A 120 -4.00 -16.66 4.87
N ARG A 121 -3.39 -16.33 3.75
CA ARG A 121 -3.87 -15.28 2.85
C ARG A 121 -4.90 -15.76 1.83
N ALA A 122 -4.75 -16.98 1.31
CA ALA A 122 -5.62 -17.47 0.26
C ALA A 122 -7.10 -17.53 0.67
N PRO A 123 -7.50 -18.02 1.86
CA PRO A 123 -8.88 -17.98 2.32
C PRO A 123 -9.43 -16.55 2.46
N LEU A 124 -8.61 -15.62 2.97
CA LEU A 124 -9.01 -14.22 3.14
C LEU A 124 -9.20 -13.52 1.78
N ALA A 125 -8.34 -13.81 0.81
CA ALA A 125 -8.49 -13.30 -0.56
C ALA A 125 -9.75 -13.84 -1.25
N ALA A 126 -10.15 -15.09 -0.97
CA ALA A 126 -11.36 -15.68 -1.51
C ALA A 126 -12.65 -14.98 -1.03
N LEU A 127 -12.58 -14.29 0.12
CA LEU A 127 -13.70 -13.51 0.66
C LEU A 127 -13.87 -12.14 -0.01
N GLN A 128 -12.95 -11.70 -0.86
CA GLN A 128 -13.06 -10.42 -1.54
C GLN A 128 -14.12 -10.47 -2.63
N THR A 129 -14.92 -9.42 -2.73
CA THR A 129 -15.87 -9.25 -3.83
C THR A 129 -15.15 -8.94 -5.14
N GLN A 130 -15.82 -9.20 -6.25
CA GLN A 130 -15.29 -8.81 -7.57
C GLN A 130 -15.11 -7.29 -7.68
N ALA A 131 -16.03 -6.50 -7.10
CA ALA A 131 -15.92 -5.05 -7.06
C ALA A 131 -14.61 -4.59 -6.35
N ALA A 132 -14.26 -5.21 -5.23
CA ALA A 132 -13.01 -4.90 -4.53
C ALA A 132 -11.75 -5.34 -5.30
N ARG A 133 -11.88 -6.30 -6.23
CA ARG A 133 -10.76 -6.79 -7.07
C ARG A 133 -10.61 -6.00 -8.38
N SER A 134 -11.69 -5.40 -8.88
CA SER A 134 -11.77 -4.98 -10.28
C SER A 134 -11.35 -3.55 -10.53
N VAL A 135 -11.42 -2.64 -9.57
CA VAL A 135 -11.12 -1.23 -9.87
C VAL A 135 -10.62 -0.50 -8.62
N MET A 136 -9.33 -0.43 -8.49
CA MET A 136 -8.75 0.56 -7.60
C MET A 136 -8.43 1.82 -8.41
N LYS A 137 -9.36 2.76 -8.45
CA LYS A 137 -9.07 4.10 -8.96
C LYS A 137 -8.33 4.87 -7.87
N VAL A 138 -7.02 4.86 -7.97
CA VAL A 138 -6.15 5.70 -7.16
C VAL A 138 -5.64 6.81 -8.06
N PRO A 139 -6.04 8.06 -7.82
CA PRO A 139 -5.58 9.20 -8.62
C PRO A 139 -4.09 9.45 -8.38
N ASN A 140 -3.42 10.07 -9.34
CA ASN A 140 -2.08 10.58 -9.12
C ASN A 140 -2.15 11.81 -8.20
N MET A 141 -1.56 11.71 -7.01
CA MET A 141 -1.55 12.75 -5.99
C MET A 141 -0.22 13.52 -5.94
N THR A 142 0.70 13.30 -6.88
CA THR A 142 2.06 13.87 -6.86
C THR A 142 2.06 15.37 -6.65
N GLU A 143 1.24 16.12 -7.40
CA GLU A 143 1.14 17.57 -7.30
C GLU A 143 0.66 18.05 -5.92
N ARG A 144 -0.15 17.21 -5.25
CA ARG A 144 -0.72 17.51 -3.95
C ARG A 144 0.19 17.15 -2.77
N LEU A 145 1.31 16.44 -3.00
CA LEU A 145 2.23 16.06 -1.93
C LEU A 145 2.82 17.28 -1.20
N SER A 146 2.87 18.43 -1.87
CA SER A 146 3.29 19.72 -1.25
C SER A 146 2.34 20.24 -0.17
N GLU A 147 1.09 19.76 -0.14
CA GLU A 147 0.08 20.10 0.88
C GLU A 147 0.28 19.33 2.20
N LEU A 148 1.07 18.25 2.20
CA LEU A 148 1.29 17.41 3.37
C LEU A 148 2.02 18.16 4.47
N ARG A 149 1.52 18.06 5.70
CA ARG A 149 2.01 18.82 6.87
C ARG A 149 2.69 17.97 7.93
N CYS A 150 2.69 16.67 7.76
CA CYS A 150 3.29 15.73 8.70
C CYS A 150 4.61 15.17 8.17
N PRO A 151 5.55 14.77 9.04
CA PRO A 151 6.75 14.07 8.65
C PRO A 151 6.41 12.74 7.97
N ILE A 152 7.17 12.41 6.92
CA ILE A 152 7.04 11.19 6.15
C ILE A 152 8.36 10.44 6.19
N PHE A 153 8.30 9.18 6.56
CA PHE A 153 9.37 8.23 6.34
C PHE A 153 8.87 7.08 5.47
N GLY A 154 9.67 6.65 4.51
CA GLY A 154 9.21 5.57 3.65
C GLY A 154 10.32 4.65 3.19
N PHE A 155 9.90 3.52 2.64
CA PHE A 155 10.73 2.48 2.10
C PHE A 155 10.31 2.16 0.67
N TRP A 156 11.29 1.80 -0.17
CA TRP A 156 11.02 1.30 -1.51
C TRP A 156 12.03 0.24 -1.91
N GLY A 157 11.55 -0.92 -2.32
CA GLY A 157 12.39 -1.95 -2.91
C GLY A 157 12.86 -1.52 -4.31
N VAL A 158 14.14 -1.59 -4.57
CA VAL A 158 14.71 -1.23 -5.90
C VAL A 158 14.21 -2.18 -7.00
N ASN A 159 13.85 -3.40 -6.63
CA ASN A 159 13.35 -4.44 -7.52
C ASN A 159 11.82 -4.61 -7.48
N ASP A 160 11.11 -3.57 -7.05
CA ASP A 160 9.64 -3.59 -6.97
C ASP A 160 9.04 -3.76 -8.37
N SER A 161 8.26 -4.82 -8.58
CA SER A 161 7.58 -5.11 -9.84
C SER A 161 6.12 -4.60 -9.89
N PHE A 162 5.63 -3.99 -8.82
CA PHE A 162 4.27 -3.43 -8.72
C PHE A 162 4.27 -1.91 -8.83
N ASN A 163 5.16 -1.25 -8.08
CA ASN A 163 5.23 0.20 -8.06
C ASN A 163 6.64 0.66 -8.46
N PRO A 164 6.78 1.51 -9.48
CA PRO A 164 8.10 1.92 -9.97
C PRO A 164 8.85 2.73 -8.91
N VAL A 165 10.11 2.39 -8.69
CA VAL A 165 10.97 3.00 -7.67
C VAL A 165 11.13 4.52 -7.83
N GLY A 166 10.90 5.05 -9.03
CA GLY A 166 10.86 6.49 -9.31
C GLY A 166 9.86 7.26 -8.44
N GLY A 167 8.80 6.61 -7.98
CA GLY A 167 7.82 7.19 -7.05
C GLY A 167 8.43 7.66 -5.73
N ALA A 168 9.50 7.02 -5.26
CA ALA A 168 10.23 7.46 -4.07
C ALA A 168 10.84 8.85 -4.26
N MET A 169 11.42 9.12 -5.43
CA MET A 169 11.98 10.43 -5.76
C MET A 169 10.91 11.51 -5.85
N LYS A 170 9.75 11.18 -6.43
CA LYS A 170 8.61 12.11 -6.49
C LYS A 170 8.15 12.52 -5.10
N ILE A 171 8.05 11.56 -4.16
CA ILE A 171 7.69 11.87 -2.77
C ILE A 171 8.70 12.83 -2.15
N VAL A 172 10.00 12.55 -2.26
CA VAL A 172 11.04 13.40 -1.68
C VAL A 172 11.10 14.79 -2.33
N GLN A 173 10.83 14.88 -3.63
CA GLN A 173 10.85 16.14 -4.37
C GLN A 173 9.66 17.06 -4.05
N HIS A 174 8.49 16.48 -3.77
CA HIS A 174 7.26 17.26 -3.62
C HIS A 174 6.80 17.41 -2.16
N ALA A 175 7.01 16.40 -1.31
CA ALA A 175 6.57 16.47 0.08
C ALA A 175 7.63 17.17 0.97
N PRO A 176 7.27 18.24 1.73
CA PRO A 176 8.23 19.10 2.43
C PRO A 176 9.08 18.40 3.49
N GLN A 177 8.57 17.34 4.10
CA GLN A 177 9.21 16.65 5.22
C GLN A 177 9.32 15.15 4.97
N ALA A 178 9.79 14.77 3.77
CA ALA A 178 9.88 13.38 3.38
C ALA A 178 11.32 12.85 3.36
N ARG A 179 11.48 11.61 3.84
CA ARG A 179 12.70 10.81 3.73
C ARG A 179 12.33 9.44 3.20
N MET A 180 13.04 8.94 2.18
CA MET A 180 12.79 7.64 1.57
C MET A 180 14.06 6.78 1.60
N LEU A 181 13.93 5.55 2.08
CA LEU A 181 14.99 4.55 2.06
C LEU A 181 14.78 3.59 0.90
N LEU A 182 15.70 3.61 -0.06
CA LEU A 182 15.73 2.64 -1.15
C LEU A 182 16.50 1.40 -0.71
N VAL A 183 15.87 0.23 -0.87
CA VAL A 183 16.43 -1.04 -0.41
C VAL A 183 16.75 -1.92 -1.61
N ASN A 184 18.04 -2.25 -1.79
CA ASN A 184 18.49 -3.15 -2.82
C ASN A 184 18.10 -4.60 -2.50
N ARG A 185 17.94 -5.44 -3.53
CA ARG A 185 17.52 -6.84 -3.41
C ARG A 185 16.21 -6.95 -2.60
N CYS A 186 15.26 -6.10 -2.95
CA CYS A 186 13.97 -5.97 -2.29
C CYS A 186 12.89 -5.69 -3.35
N GLY A 187 11.82 -6.43 -3.29
CA GLY A 187 10.60 -6.23 -4.07
C GLY A 187 9.63 -5.27 -3.40
N HIS A 188 8.35 -5.57 -3.54
CA HIS A 188 7.25 -4.73 -3.06
C HIS A 188 7.01 -4.81 -1.53
N TRP A 189 7.58 -5.82 -0.86
CA TRP A 189 7.33 -6.11 0.57
C TRP A 189 8.58 -5.96 1.43
N VAL A 190 9.08 -4.74 1.58
CA VAL A 190 10.24 -4.42 2.44
C VAL A 190 10.07 -4.97 3.85
N GLN A 191 8.87 -4.90 4.42
CA GLN A 191 8.53 -5.37 5.77
C GLN A 191 8.64 -6.91 5.92
N VAL A 192 8.67 -7.64 4.82
CA VAL A 192 8.88 -9.10 4.81
C VAL A 192 10.33 -9.43 4.50
N GLU A 193 10.87 -8.84 3.43
CA GLU A 193 12.19 -9.17 2.90
C GLU A 193 13.33 -8.61 3.75
N HIS A 194 13.12 -7.44 4.38
CA HIS A 194 14.11 -6.77 5.22
C HIS A 194 13.51 -6.39 6.58
N ARG A 195 12.83 -7.34 7.23
CA ARG A 195 12.05 -7.15 8.46
C ARG A 195 12.80 -6.41 9.57
N ASP A 196 14.04 -6.79 9.84
CA ASP A 196 14.81 -6.20 10.94
C ASP A 196 15.22 -4.76 10.63
N LEU A 197 15.58 -4.47 9.37
CA LEU A 197 15.82 -3.12 8.89
C LEU A 197 14.56 -2.28 9.02
N PHE A 198 13.44 -2.79 8.51
CA PHE A 198 12.15 -2.12 8.53
C PHE A 198 11.73 -1.76 9.95
N ASN A 199 11.73 -2.74 10.87
CA ASN A 199 11.31 -2.54 12.25
C ASN A 199 12.19 -1.51 12.96
N ARG A 200 13.52 -1.61 12.84
CA ARG A 200 14.47 -0.68 13.46
C ARG A 200 14.25 0.75 12.97
N GLN A 201 14.12 0.96 11.68
CA GLN A 201 13.93 2.27 11.09
C GLN A 201 12.55 2.87 11.42
N CYS A 202 11.51 2.05 11.49
CA CYS A 202 10.18 2.50 11.92
C CYS A 202 10.22 2.95 13.39
N LEU A 203 10.84 2.16 14.28
CA LEU A 203 10.95 2.52 15.70
C LEU A 203 11.76 3.81 15.90
N ASP A 204 12.87 3.96 15.19
CA ASP A 204 13.67 5.18 15.23
C ASP A 204 12.85 6.41 14.80
N PHE A 205 12.15 6.31 13.68
CA PHE A 205 11.27 7.39 13.20
C PHE A 205 10.12 7.71 14.16
N LEU A 206 9.54 6.71 14.83
CA LEU A 206 8.49 6.92 15.81
C LEU A 206 8.97 7.63 17.06
N GLN A 207 10.23 7.43 17.44
CA GLN A 207 10.85 8.03 18.65
C GLN A 207 11.44 9.41 18.40
N HIS A 208 12.04 9.64 17.23
CA HIS A 208 12.90 10.80 16.97
C HIS A 208 12.52 11.59 15.71
N GLY A 209 11.56 11.13 14.91
CA GLY A 209 11.14 11.71 13.63
C GLY A 209 10.03 12.76 13.69
#